data_f3b83e6d96e6d03d20132e4071d97b72
#
_entry.id   f3b83e6d96e6d03d20132e4071d97b72
#
_cell.length_a   1.000
_cell.length_b   1.000
_cell.length_c   1.000
_cell.angle_alpha   90.00
_cell.angle_beta   90.00
_cell.angle_gamma   90.00
#
_symmetry.space_group_name_H-M   'P 1'
#
loop_
_entity.id
_entity.type
_entity.pdbx_description
1 polymer ?
#
loop_
_entity_poly.entity_id
_entity_poly.type
_entity_poly.pdbx_seq_one_letter_code
_entity_poly.pdbx_strand_id
1 'polypeptide(L)'
;MFSGIVETTARVVAIKRENTNIHFTFECPFGDELDIDQSVAHNGVCLTVVSREGKQYVVTAMDETLKRSNLGVLKEGDEVNVERSMMMNGRLDGHIVQGHVDETAVCTKVENMDGSYFFTFEYAANPEMARRGYFCVDKGSVTVNGVSLTVCNPTDNSFQVSIIPYTYEHTNFHAIEEGTKVNIEFDIIGKYIARLQHFEGK
;
A
#
# COMPACT_ATOMS: atom_id res chain seq x y z
N MET A 1 1.55 -3.16 12.17
CA MET A 1 2.83 -3.16 11.45
C MET A 1 2.87 -4.36 10.52
N PHE A 2 3.43 -4.20 9.33
CA PHE A 2 3.41 -5.14 8.22
C PHE A 2 4.81 -5.30 7.64
N SER A 3 5.00 -6.24 6.75
CA SER A 3 6.27 -6.48 6.05
C SER A 3 6.26 -6.01 4.58
N GLY A 4 5.07 -5.77 4.04
CA GLY A 4 4.86 -5.52 2.61
C GLY A 4 4.90 -6.80 1.76
N ILE A 5 4.75 -7.95 2.41
CA ILE A 5 4.56 -9.24 1.73
C ILE A 5 3.07 -9.55 1.72
N VAL A 6 2.44 -9.29 0.59
CA VAL A 6 1.00 -9.54 0.39
C VAL A 6 0.71 -11.03 0.52
N GLU A 7 -0.30 -11.37 1.34
CA GLU A 7 -0.69 -12.77 1.54
C GLU A 7 -1.66 -13.25 0.44
N THR A 8 -2.56 -12.37 0.01
CA THR A 8 -3.57 -12.65 -1.03
C THR A 8 -4.24 -11.35 -1.48
N THR A 9 -5.21 -11.45 -2.38
CA THR A 9 -6.15 -10.37 -2.68
C THR A 9 -7.48 -10.58 -1.95
N ALA A 10 -8.17 -9.50 -1.64
CA ALA A 10 -9.54 -9.49 -1.13
C ALA A 10 -10.44 -8.75 -2.12
N ARG A 11 -11.65 -9.28 -2.33
CA ARG A 11 -12.66 -8.65 -3.17
C ARG A 11 -13.55 -7.74 -2.35
N VAL A 12 -13.83 -6.56 -2.86
CA VAL A 12 -14.85 -5.64 -2.33
C VAL A 12 -16.23 -6.24 -2.59
N VAL A 13 -16.95 -6.64 -1.53
CA VAL A 13 -18.30 -7.24 -1.61
C VAL A 13 -19.38 -6.17 -1.50
N ALA A 14 -19.17 -5.19 -0.58
CA ALA A 14 -20.13 -4.11 -0.39
C ALA A 14 -19.41 -2.84 0.12
N ILE A 15 -19.99 -1.69 -0.22
CA ILE A 15 -19.54 -0.38 0.22
C ILE A 15 -20.71 0.38 0.83
N LYS A 16 -20.61 0.71 2.12
CA LYS A 16 -21.61 1.51 2.82
C LYS A 16 -20.99 2.84 3.27
N ARG A 17 -21.58 3.95 2.80
CA ARG A 17 -21.19 5.30 3.25
C ARG A 17 -21.96 5.69 4.50
N GLU A 18 -21.26 6.18 5.50
CA GLU A 18 -21.86 6.70 6.73
C GLU A 18 -21.16 7.99 7.14
N ASN A 19 -21.83 9.12 6.97
CA ASN A 19 -21.25 10.46 7.13
C ASN A 19 -19.99 10.64 6.25
N THR A 20 -18.84 10.88 6.88
CA THR A 20 -17.54 11.02 6.19
C THR A 20 -16.78 9.69 6.08
N ASN A 21 -17.29 8.62 6.68
CA ASN A 21 -16.66 7.32 6.70
C ASN A 21 -17.20 6.41 5.59
N ILE A 22 -16.39 5.44 5.20
CA ILE A 22 -16.80 4.34 4.33
C ILE A 22 -16.52 3.03 5.06
N HIS A 23 -17.54 2.19 5.15
CA HIS A 23 -17.43 0.81 5.60
C HIS A 23 -17.30 -0.07 4.36
N PHE A 24 -16.20 -0.80 4.27
CA PHE A 24 -15.96 -1.78 3.23
C PHE A 24 -16.19 -3.17 3.78
N THR A 25 -17.00 -3.97 3.08
CA THR A 25 -17.05 -5.42 3.29
C THR A 25 -16.13 -6.07 2.28
N PHE A 26 -15.11 -6.76 2.77
CA PHE A 26 -14.18 -7.53 1.96
C PHE A 26 -14.41 -9.03 2.15
N GLU A 27 -14.06 -9.80 1.13
CA GLU A 27 -14.01 -11.26 1.18
C GLU A 27 -12.62 -11.73 0.75
N CYS A 28 -11.96 -12.54 1.56
CA CYS A 28 -10.67 -13.14 1.23
C CYS A 28 -10.53 -14.57 1.81
N PRO A 29 -9.56 -15.37 1.33
CA PRO A 29 -9.36 -16.75 1.77
C PRO A 29 -9.22 -16.93 3.28
N PHE A 30 -8.53 -16.02 3.98
CA PHE A 30 -8.31 -16.04 5.43
C PHE A 30 -9.31 -15.18 6.24
N GLY A 31 -10.41 -14.73 5.63
CA GLY A 31 -11.38 -13.84 6.30
C GLY A 31 -11.99 -14.45 7.57
N ASP A 32 -12.16 -15.77 7.61
CA ASP A 32 -12.67 -16.53 8.76
C ASP A 32 -11.60 -16.75 9.87
N GLU A 33 -10.34 -16.44 9.60
CA GLU A 33 -9.25 -16.50 10.58
C GLU A 33 -9.02 -15.15 11.31
N LEU A 34 -9.65 -14.07 10.83
CA LEU A 34 -9.48 -12.73 11.39
C LEU A 34 -10.22 -12.57 12.71
N ASP A 35 -9.62 -11.85 13.65
CA ASP A 35 -10.26 -11.41 14.88
C ASP A 35 -10.80 -9.97 14.76
N ILE A 36 -11.85 -9.65 15.52
CA ILE A 36 -12.29 -8.27 15.71
C ILE A 36 -11.17 -7.51 16.42
N ASP A 37 -10.96 -6.24 16.07
CA ASP A 37 -9.85 -5.38 16.47
C ASP A 37 -8.49 -5.74 15.85
N GLN A 38 -8.40 -6.77 15.02
CA GLN A 38 -7.17 -7.07 14.27
C GLN A 38 -6.93 -6.03 13.18
N SER A 39 -5.64 -5.67 12.99
CA SER A 39 -5.21 -4.81 11.88
C SER A 39 -4.91 -5.64 10.64
N VAL A 40 -5.45 -5.22 9.50
CA VAL A 40 -5.20 -5.78 8.17
C VAL A 40 -4.87 -4.62 7.22
N ALA A 41 -3.84 -4.75 6.40
CA ALA A 41 -3.52 -3.78 5.35
C ALA A 41 -4.35 -4.07 4.09
N HIS A 42 -4.95 -3.04 3.50
CA HIS A 42 -5.73 -3.09 2.26
C HIS A 42 -5.09 -2.13 1.25
N ASN A 43 -4.50 -2.63 0.18
CA ASN A 43 -3.64 -1.83 -0.69
C ASN A 43 -2.63 -0.98 0.11
N GLY A 44 -2.05 -1.55 1.18
CA GLY A 44 -1.12 -0.87 2.06
C GLY A 44 -1.75 0.05 3.10
N VAL A 45 -3.08 0.17 3.15
CA VAL A 45 -3.78 0.95 4.19
C VAL A 45 -4.15 0.07 5.36
N CYS A 46 -3.58 0.35 6.54
CA CYS A 46 -3.92 -0.33 7.79
C CYS A 46 -5.33 0.05 8.24
N LEU A 47 -6.21 -0.94 8.31
CA LEU A 47 -7.58 -0.78 8.82
C LEU A 47 -7.88 -1.86 9.85
N THR A 48 -8.75 -1.52 10.81
CA THR A 48 -9.16 -2.42 11.87
C THR A 48 -10.43 -3.18 11.48
N VAL A 49 -10.44 -4.48 11.71
CA VAL A 49 -11.62 -5.34 11.52
C VAL A 49 -12.65 -5.00 12.58
N VAL A 50 -13.85 -4.59 12.17
CA VAL A 50 -14.94 -4.20 13.08
C VAL A 50 -16.04 -5.25 13.19
N SER A 51 -16.17 -6.11 12.18
CA SER A 51 -17.06 -7.28 12.22
C SER A 51 -16.62 -8.31 11.18
N ARG A 52 -17.05 -9.57 11.36
CA ARG A 52 -16.83 -10.63 10.37
C ARG A 52 -17.97 -11.65 10.37
N GLU A 53 -18.20 -12.27 9.22
CA GLU A 53 -19.13 -13.38 9.03
C GLU A 53 -18.57 -14.32 7.95
N GLY A 54 -18.20 -15.55 8.33
CA GLY A 54 -17.51 -16.48 7.44
C GLY A 54 -16.21 -15.85 6.91
N LYS A 55 -16.02 -15.85 5.60
CA LYS A 55 -14.85 -15.24 4.93
C LYS A 55 -14.99 -13.75 4.65
N GLN A 56 -16.14 -13.17 5.01
CA GLN A 56 -16.37 -11.73 4.86
C GLN A 56 -16.07 -11.02 6.17
N TYR A 57 -15.47 -9.83 6.05
CA TYR A 57 -15.18 -8.95 7.17
C TYR A 57 -15.39 -7.50 6.79
N VAL A 58 -15.64 -6.67 7.78
CA VAL A 58 -15.87 -5.23 7.59
C VAL A 58 -14.75 -4.43 8.24
N VAL A 59 -14.30 -3.42 7.51
CA VAL A 59 -13.37 -2.40 8.01
C VAL A 59 -13.96 -1.01 7.75
N THR A 60 -13.50 -0.01 8.50
CA THR A 60 -13.95 1.38 8.35
C THR A 60 -12.79 2.28 7.97
N ALA A 61 -12.90 2.97 6.83
CA ALA A 61 -11.99 4.02 6.42
C ALA A 61 -12.57 5.40 6.75
N MET A 62 -11.79 6.21 7.45
CA MET A 62 -12.13 7.60 7.78
C MET A 62 -11.79 8.54 6.62
N ASP A 63 -12.34 9.74 6.63
CA ASP A 63 -12.15 10.79 5.60
C ASP A 63 -10.66 11.07 5.29
N GLU A 64 -9.80 11.18 6.31
CA GLU A 64 -8.35 11.39 6.12
C GLU A 64 -7.71 10.24 5.35
N THR A 65 -8.07 8.99 5.67
CA THR A 65 -7.60 7.78 4.97
C THR A 65 -8.05 7.78 3.50
N LEU A 66 -9.31 8.16 3.26
CA LEU A 66 -9.89 8.21 1.91
C LEU A 66 -9.24 9.27 1.04
N LYS A 67 -8.83 10.41 1.63
CA LYS A 67 -8.14 11.49 0.91
C LYS A 67 -6.71 11.15 0.51
N ARG A 68 -6.00 10.35 1.34
CA ARG A 68 -4.61 9.99 1.10
C ARG A 68 -4.43 8.73 0.27
N SER A 69 -5.46 7.92 0.13
CA SER A 69 -5.36 6.61 -0.50
C SER A 69 -6.27 6.45 -1.71
N ASN A 70 -6.09 5.34 -2.42
CA ASN A 70 -6.97 4.94 -3.51
C ASN A 70 -8.25 4.23 -3.03
N LEU A 71 -8.46 4.05 -1.72
CA LEU A 71 -9.65 3.37 -1.22
C LEU A 71 -10.95 4.11 -1.55
N GLY A 72 -10.89 5.45 -1.63
CA GLY A 72 -12.06 6.28 -1.93
C GLY A 72 -12.66 6.08 -3.33
N VAL A 73 -11.92 5.48 -4.27
CA VAL A 73 -12.36 5.22 -5.65
C VAL A 73 -12.73 3.75 -5.91
N LEU A 74 -12.57 2.87 -4.90
CA LEU A 74 -12.96 1.46 -5.02
C LEU A 74 -14.45 1.29 -5.27
N LYS A 75 -14.78 0.23 -6.01
CA LYS A 75 -16.13 -0.20 -6.34
C LYS A 75 -16.33 -1.65 -5.90
N GLU A 76 -17.58 -2.06 -5.76
CA GLU A 76 -17.92 -3.47 -5.57
C GLU A 76 -17.40 -4.31 -6.75
N GLY A 77 -16.75 -5.41 -6.42
CA GLY A 77 -16.07 -6.29 -7.37
C GLY A 77 -14.57 -6.02 -7.54
N ASP A 78 -14.06 -4.84 -7.12
CA ASP A 78 -12.63 -4.54 -7.19
C ASP A 78 -11.84 -5.45 -6.25
N GLU A 79 -10.57 -5.68 -6.58
CA GLU A 79 -9.62 -6.45 -5.77
C GLU A 79 -8.57 -5.53 -5.14
N VAL A 80 -8.26 -5.80 -3.87
CA VAL A 80 -7.20 -5.12 -3.12
C VAL A 80 -6.20 -6.13 -2.56
N ASN A 81 -4.94 -5.78 -2.53
CA ASN A 81 -3.92 -6.56 -1.83
C ASN A 81 -4.21 -6.56 -0.32
N VAL A 82 -4.09 -7.71 0.33
CA VAL A 82 -4.26 -7.81 1.78
C VAL A 82 -3.10 -8.52 2.45
N GLU A 83 -2.72 -7.98 3.61
CA GLU A 83 -1.69 -8.52 4.50
C GLU A 83 -2.16 -8.37 5.94
N ARG A 84 -2.08 -9.45 6.75
CA ARG A 84 -2.32 -9.40 8.20
C ARG A 84 -1.13 -8.76 8.90
N SER A 85 -1.37 -8.14 10.05
CA SER A 85 -0.28 -7.60 10.87
C SER A 85 0.72 -8.70 11.27
N MET A 86 2.02 -8.35 11.26
CA MET A 86 3.10 -9.25 11.59
C MET A 86 3.00 -9.76 13.04
N MET A 87 3.33 -11.04 13.23
CA MET A 87 3.60 -11.59 14.55
C MET A 87 4.99 -11.18 15.03
N MET A 88 5.16 -10.99 16.35
CA MET A 88 6.46 -10.58 16.95
C MET A 88 7.62 -11.55 16.68
N ASN A 89 7.34 -12.83 16.45
CA ASN A 89 8.31 -13.86 16.09
C ASN A 89 8.32 -14.18 14.59
N GLY A 90 7.62 -13.38 13.77
CA GLY A 90 7.57 -13.50 12.31
C GLY A 90 8.87 -13.03 11.65
N ARG A 91 9.05 -13.42 10.39
CA ARG A 91 10.15 -12.92 9.56
C ARG A 91 9.77 -11.57 8.96
N LEU A 92 10.76 -10.72 8.75
CA LEU A 92 10.63 -9.48 7.98
C LEU A 92 11.25 -9.73 6.59
N ASP A 93 10.47 -10.31 5.68
CA ASP A 93 10.96 -10.65 4.33
C ASP A 93 10.90 -9.47 3.36
N GLY A 94 10.19 -8.39 3.69
CA GLY A 94 10.20 -7.10 2.98
C GLY A 94 10.96 -6.02 3.74
N HIS A 95 10.26 -4.93 4.12
CA HIS A 95 10.81 -3.88 4.97
C HIS A 95 9.78 -3.47 6.05
N ILE A 96 10.14 -2.52 6.92
CA ILE A 96 9.22 -2.05 7.97
C ILE A 96 8.11 -1.21 7.32
N VAL A 97 6.91 -1.77 7.23
CA VAL A 97 5.72 -1.12 6.67
C VAL A 97 4.73 -0.84 7.78
N GLN A 98 4.27 0.40 7.88
CA GLN A 98 3.31 0.80 8.90
C GLN A 98 1.86 0.56 8.50
N GLY A 99 1.58 0.57 7.19
CA GLY A 99 0.24 0.63 6.64
C GLY A 99 -0.32 2.06 6.66
N HIS A 100 0.54 3.05 6.69
CA HIS A 100 0.21 4.46 6.74
C HIS A 100 0.58 5.12 5.41
N VAL A 101 -0.29 4.95 4.44
CA VAL A 101 -0.14 5.52 3.09
C VAL A 101 0.11 7.02 3.17
N ASP A 102 1.18 7.47 2.52
CA ASP A 102 1.59 8.87 2.51
C ASP A 102 0.80 9.66 1.47
N GLU A 103 0.75 9.11 0.27
CA GLU A 103 0.05 9.69 -0.87
C GLU A 103 -0.24 8.62 -1.93
N THR A 104 -0.84 9.06 -3.02
CA THR A 104 -1.06 8.19 -4.19
C THR A 104 -0.14 8.59 -5.34
N ALA A 105 0.25 7.59 -6.13
CA ALA A 105 0.95 7.76 -7.39
C ALA A 105 0.09 7.27 -8.56
N VAL A 106 0.46 7.67 -9.77
CA VAL A 106 -0.16 7.19 -11.01
C VAL A 106 0.85 6.33 -11.75
N CYS A 107 0.43 5.16 -12.19
CA CYS A 107 1.24 4.34 -13.12
C CYS A 107 1.30 5.04 -14.47
N THR A 108 2.49 5.45 -14.91
CA THR A 108 2.70 6.16 -16.18
C THR A 108 3.24 5.27 -17.28
N LYS A 109 3.77 4.09 -16.93
CA LYS A 109 4.30 3.14 -17.92
C LYS A 109 4.32 1.73 -17.36
N VAL A 110 3.98 0.75 -18.21
CA VAL A 110 4.13 -0.68 -17.94
C VAL A 110 4.91 -1.32 -19.09
N GLU A 111 6.00 -2.01 -18.78
CA GLU A 111 6.85 -2.68 -19.76
C GLU A 111 7.01 -4.16 -19.41
N ASN A 112 6.69 -5.05 -20.35
CA ASN A 112 6.96 -6.47 -20.23
C ASN A 112 8.38 -6.75 -20.75
N MET A 113 9.26 -7.28 -19.90
CA MET A 113 10.70 -7.48 -20.16
C MET A 113 11.07 -8.96 -20.29
N ASP A 114 10.20 -9.79 -20.83
CA ASP A 114 10.43 -11.22 -21.05
C ASP A 114 10.99 -11.95 -19.81
N GLY A 115 10.17 -11.97 -18.75
CA GLY A 115 10.50 -12.60 -17.45
C GLY A 115 10.38 -11.67 -16.24
N SER A 116 10.08 -10.40 -16.47
CA SER A 116 9.73 -9.43 -15.42
C SER A 116 8.90 -8.31 -16.01
N TYR A 117 8.28 -7.52 -15.13
CA TYR A 117 7.50 -6.34 -15.52
C TYR A 117 8.11 -5.11 -14.88
N PHE A 118 8.31 -4.05 -15.66
CA PHE A 118 8.71 -2.74 -15.13
C PHE A 118 7.51 -1.83 -15.09
N PHE A 119 7.31 -1.21 -13.93
CA PHE A 119 6.27 -0.20 -13.72
C PHE A 119 6.95 1.11 -13.37
N THR A 120 6.51 2.20 -14.01
CA THR A 120 6.91 3.57 -13.65
C THR A 120 5.74 4.24 -12.95
N PHE A 121 6.00 4.83 -11.80
CA PHE A 121 5.02 5.56 -11.01
C PHE A 121 5.43 7.01 -10.85
N GLU A 122 4.48 7.94 -11.01
CA GLU A 122 4.65 9.35 -10.73
C GLU A 122 3.76 9.78 -9.56
N TYR A 123 4.32 10.58 -8.66
CA TYR A 123 3.64 11.16 -7.50
C TYR A 123 3.84 12.68 -7.45
N ALA A 124 3.12 13.38 -6.57
CA ALA A 124 3.19 14.83 -6.51
C ALA A 124 4.56 15.30 -5.98
N ALA A 125 5.36 15.96 -6.82
CA ALA A 125 6.61 16.56 -6.40
C ALA A 125 6.35 17.67 -5.38
N ASN A 126 6.80 17.48 -4.15
CA ASN A 126 6.69 18.46 -3.09
C ASN A 126 8.02 18.59 -2.33
N PRO A 127 8.83 19.66 -2.60
CA PRO A 127 10.11 19.85 -1.96
C PRO A 127 10.06 19.94 -0.43
N GLU A 128 8.93 20.42 0.14
CA GLU A 128 8.75 20.45 1.59
C GLU A 128 8.55 19.03 2.15
N MET A 129 7.78 18.20 1.47
CA MET A 129 7.58 16.81 1.85
C MET A 129 8.86 16.00 1.67
N ALA A 130 9.62 16.21 0.58
CA ALA A 130 10.91 15.58 0.37
C ALA A 130 11.88 15.85 1.54
N ARG A 131 11.94 17.09 2.05
CA ARG A 131 12.72 17.45 3.26
C ARG A 131 12.26 16.73 4.52
N ARG A 132 11.09 16.15 4.53
CA ARG A 132 10.53 15.35 5.64
C ARG A 132 10.73 13.85 5.45
N GLY A 133 11.45 13.42 4.41
CA GLY A 133 11.74 12.02 4.14
C GLY A 133 10.71 11.32 3.23
N TYR A 134 9.86 12.08 2.53
CA TYR A 134 8.90 11.55 1.56
C TYR A 134 9.54 11.57 0.17
N PHE A 135 10.43 10.63 -0.07
CA PHE A 135 11.13 10.45 -1.34
C PHE A 135 11.66 9.01 -1.48
N CYS A 136 11.90 8.60 -2.70
CA CYS A 136 12.51 7.32 -3.02
C CYS A 136 14.03 7.44 -3.14
N VAL A 137 14.77 6.41 -2.71
CA VAL A 137 16.23 6.28 -2.84
C VAL A 137 16.52 5.12 -3.77
N ASP A 138 17.51 5.28 -4.66
CA ASP A 138 17.91 4.17 -5.54
C ASP A 138 18.33 2.95 -4.71
N LYS A 139 17.81 1.77 -5.06
CA LYS A 139 17.94 0.53 -4.30
C LYS A 139 17.35 0.54 -2.89
N GLY A 140 16.64 1.60 -2.52
CA GLY A 140 15.85 1.64 -1.29
C GLY A 140 14.54 0.87 -1.44
N SER A 141 13.72 0.92 -0.40
CA SER A 141 12.40 0.27 -0.35
C SER A 141 11.27 1.29 -0.45
N VAL A 142 10.18 0.88 -1.05
CA VAL A 142 8.91 1.60 -1.08
C VAL A 142 7.77 0.58 -1.11
N THR A 143 6.60 0.88 -0.56
CA THR A 143 5.42 0.09 -0.87
C THR A 143 4.59 0.71 -1.98
N VAL A 144 4.09 -0.14 -2.87
CA VAL A 144 3.06 0.22 -3.85
C VAL A 144 1.88 -0.72 -3.63
N ASN A 145 0.70 -0.17 -3.31
CA ASN A 145 -0.47 -0.95 -2.91
C ASN A 145 -0.14 -2.02 -1.86
N GLY A 146 0.72 -1.69 -0.88
CA GLY A 146 1.13 -2.59 0.20
C GLY A 146 2.20 -3.61 -0.16
N VAL A 147 2.66 -3.68 -1.41
CA VAL A 147 3.75 -4.57 -1.83
C VAL A 147 5.09 -3.90 -1.59
N SER A 148 5.98 -4.53 -0.82
CA SER A 148 7.37 -4.09 -0.60
C SER A 148 8.20 -4.30 -1.85
N LEU A 149 8.77 -3.22 -2.39
CA LEU A 149 9.47 -3.23 -3.67
C LEU A 149 10.79 -2.46 -3.59
N THR A 150 11.75 -2.90 -4.39
CA THR A 150 13.02 -2.19 -4.56
C THR A 150 12.87 -1.08 -5.59
N VAL A 151 13.26 0.12 -5.21
CA VAL A 151 13.26 1.31 -6.07
C VAL A 151 14.36 1.22 -7.11
N CYS A 152 14.02 1.56 -8.34
CA CYS A 152 14.95 1.75 -9.46
C CYS A 152 14.72 3.14 -10.07
N ASN A 153 15.78 3.76 -10.56
CA ASN A 153 15.74 5.01 -11.33
C ASN A 153 14.84 6.11 -10.70
N PRO A 154 15.00 6.43 -9.40
CA PRO A 154 14.19 7.48 -8.78
C PRO A 154 14.55 8.85 -9.33
N THR A 155 13.54 9.72 -9.43
CA THR A 155 13.66 11.16 -9.67
C THR A 155 13.01 11.93 -8.52
N ASP A 156 12.84 13.23 -8.65
CA ASP A 156 12.17 14.04 -7.61
C ASP A 156 10.67 13.69 -7.43
N ASN A 157 10.04 13.09 -8.45
CA ASN A 157 8.61 12.80 -8.45
C ASN A 157 8.23 11.47 -9.10
N SER A 158 9.20 10.63 -9.43
CA SER A 158 8.92 9.32 -10.02
C SER A 158 9.93 8.27 -9.58
N PHE A 159 9.54 7.02 -9.73
CA PHE A 159 10.40 5.87 -9.56
C PHE A 159 9.93 4.71 -10.42
N GLN A 160 10.80 3.75 -10.60
CA GLN A 160 10.49 2.48 -11.24
C GLN A 160 10.63 1.33 -10.25
N VAL A 161 9.87 0.27 -10.49
CA VAL A 161 10.00 -1.01 -9.79
C VAL A 161 10.01 -2.16 -10.80
N SER A 162 10.77 -3.20 -10.49
CA SER A 162 10.78 -4.43 -11.27
C SER A 162 10.00 -5.50 -10.52
N ILE A 163 8.99 -6.06 -11.17
CA ILE A 163 8.07 -7.05 -10.61
C ILE A 163 8.38 -8.42 -11.22
N ILE A 164 8.66 -9.41 -10.37
CA ILE A 164 8.82 -10.81 -10.81
C ILE A 164 7.45 -11.42 -11.12
N PRO A 165 7.36 -12.47 -11.97
CA PRO A 165 6.10 -13.10 -12.34
C PRO A 165 5.25 -13.52 -11.13
N TYR A 166 5.88 -14.07 -10.09
CA TYR A 166 5.17 -14.47 -8.87
C TYR A 166 4.41 -13.29 -8.23
N THR A 167 5.06 -12.13 -8.03
CA THR A 167 4.42 -10.93 -7.46
C THR A 167 3.32 -10.41 -8.39
N TYR A 168 3.55 -10.42 -9.70
CA TYR A 168 2.56 -10.01 -10.69
C TYR A 168 1.28 -10.85 -10.60
N GLU A 169 1.40 -12.16 -10.47
CA GLU A 169 0.27 -13.11 -10.46
C GLU A 169 -0.46 -13.17 -9.11
N HIS A 170 0.25 -12.91 -8.00
CA HIS A 170 -0.28 -13.09 -6.64
C HIS A 170 -0.69 -11.77 -5.96
N THR A 171 -0.63 -10.66 -6.67
CA THR A 171 -1.05 -9.34 -6.19
C THR A 171 -1.89 -8.64 -7.25
N ASN A 172 -2.50 -7.51 -6.90
CA ASN A 172 -3.25 -6.72 -7.89
C ASN A 172 -2.36 -5.98 -8.91
N PHE A 173 -1.06 -6.25 -8.95
CA PHE A 173 -0.17 -5.72 -9.99
C PHE A 173 -0.56 -6.17 -11.40
N HIS A 174 -1.16 -7.34 -11.55
CA HIS A 174 -1.66 -7.82 -12.85
C HIS A 174 -2.78 -6.94 -13.46
N ALA A 175 -3.47 -6.16 -12.61
CA ALA A 175 -4.53 -5.24 -13.03
C ALA A 175 -4.05 -3.78 -13.13
N ILE A 176 -2.79 -3.48 -12.82
CA ILE A 176 -2.24 -2.13 -12.94
C ILE A 176 -1.89 -1.85 -14.39
N GLU A 177 -2.47 -0.80 -14.95
CA GLU A 177 -2.21 -0.28 -16.29
C GLU A 177 -1.85 1.21 -16.24
N GLU A 178 -1.44 1.79 -17.36
CA GLU A 178 -1.18 3.23 -17.46
C GLU A 178 -2.44 4.02 -17.08
N GLY A 179 -2.29 4.99 -16.16
CA GLY A 179 -3.38 5.76 -15.57
C GLY A 179 -3.91 5.20 -14.25
N THR A 180 -3.55 3.97 -13.87
CA THR A 180 -3.98 3.39 -12.59
C THR A 180 -3.40 4.17 -11.41
N LYS A 181 -4.28 4.52 -10.46
CA LYS A 181 -3.92 5.18 -9.21
C LYS A 181 -3.57 4.14 -8.14
N VAL A 182 -2.37 4.23 -7.58
CA VAL A 182 -1.86 3.33 -6.54
C VAL A 182 -1.53 4.07 -5.25
N ASN A 183 -1.53 3.37 -4.13
CA ASN A 183 -1.05 3.89 -2.84
C ASN A 183 0.46 3.74 -2.74
N ILE A 184 1.15 4.75 -2.21
CA ILE A 184 2.56 4.66 -1.85
C ILE A 184 2.78 4.98 -0.38
N GLU A 185 3.69 4.20 0.25
CA GLU A 185 4.24 4.50 1.57
C GLU A 185 5.77 4.50 1.43
N PHE A 186 6.39 5.64 1.71
CA PHE A 186 7.85 5.77 1.73
C PHE A 186 8.44 5.10 2.97
N ASP A 187 9.66 4.61 2.86
CA ASP A 187 10.33 3.94 3.98
C ASP A 187 10.38 4.86 5.21
N ILE A 188 9.88 4.36 6.32
CA ILE A 188 9.80 5.08 7.60
C ILE A 188 11.17 5.54 8.10
N ILE A 189 12.24 4.83 7.76
CA ILE A 189 13.61 5.17 8.17
C ILE A 189 14.00 6.55 7.61
N GLY A 190 13.68 6.83 6.34
CA GLY A 190 13.93 8.15 5.73
C GLY A 190 13.23 9.28 6.46
N LYS A 191 11.99 9.07 6.88
CA LYS A 191 11.20 10.06 7.63
C LYS A 191 11.79 10.36 9.01
N TYR A 192 12.26 9.34 9.74
CA TYR A 192 12.93 9.54 11.03
C TYR A 192 14.26 10.26 10.89
N ILE A 193 15.09 9.88 9.92
CA ILE A 193 16.39 10.55 9.65
C ILE A 193 16.17 12.03 9.32
N ALA A 194 15.26 12.32 8.39
CA ALA A 194 14.93 13.70 8.01
C ALA A 194 14.44 14.52 9.22
N ARG A 195 13.64 13.90 10.10
CA ARG A 195 13.16 14.59 11.30
C ARG A 195 14.27 14.88 12.32
N LEU A 196 15.22 13.95 12.51
CA LEU A 196 16.36 14.15 13.41
C LEU A 196 17.28 15.27 12.90
N GLN A 197 17.60 15.28 11.59
CA GLN A 197 18.42 16.34 10.98
C GLN A 197 17.81 17.74 11.14
N HIS A 198 16.49 17.85 11.12
CA HIS A 198 15.79 19.12 11.36
C HIS A 198 16.04 19.67 12.77
N PHE A 199 16.25 18.82 13.78
CA PHE A 199 16.56 19.27 15.15
C PHE A 199 18.05 19.61 15.34
N GLU A 200 18.95 18.95 14.62
CA GLU A 200 20.39 19.21 14.71
C GLU A 200 20.80 20.51 13.99
N GLY A 201 20.00 20.97 13.02
CA GLY A 201 20.22 22.22 12.30
C GLY A 201 19.66 23.49 12.96
N LYS A 202 19.15 23.36 14.20
CA LYS A 202 18.69 24.46 15.05
C LYS A 202 19.65 24.68 16.20
#